data_abd79e08dd2526a748ab377868f84a61
#
_entry.id   abd79e08dd2526a748ab377868f84a61
#
_cell.length_a   1.000
_cell.length_b   1.000
_cell.length_c   1.000
_cell.angle_alpha   90.00
_cell.angle_beta   90.00
_cell.angle_gamma   90.00
#
_symmetry.space_group_name_H-M   'P 1'
#
loop_
_entity.id
_entity.type
_entity.pdbx_description
1 polymer ?
#
loop_
_entity_poly.entity_id
_entity_poly.type
_entity_poly.pdbx_seq_one_letter_code
_entity_poly.pdbx_strand_id
1 'polypeptide(L)'
;SATLAPSTDALYAEATFGAYDETGCMMSNELPTVALTRLLEGARYEVMPTATIADKVRAHVPLTVPLTVTAAPGKGLGATFDLATALADSGYRVVPHVAARMVSGRDELVDIVARLKEHDISAIFVPAGDADPPAGAYHGAVDLLRDLEEIGHSFSHVGITGYPESHPTIDDDITVQAMWDKRHYATHIVSNMTFDAEHLATWIERVRRRGVTLPLLVGVPGPVERTKLLGMATKIGVGESLRFLRKQKSIFARIASPGFSTDRFVSRVAALSSNPALRVEGLHVFTFNQVEVIETWRQRMLDEAVSARTRAR
;
A
#
# COMPACT_ATOMS: atom_id res chain seq x y z
N SER A 1 40.42 7.77 4.50
CA SER A 1 39.27 7.51 5.33
C SER A 1 38.01 7.76 4.50
N ALA A 2 37.46 6.71 3.92
CA ALA A 2 36.18 6.75 3.22
C ALA A 2 35.07 6.54 4.27
N THR A 3 34.23 7.53 4.44
CA THR A 3 33.02 7.47 5.25
C THR A 3 32.02 6.63 4.46
N LEU A 4 31.71 5.42 4.93
CA LEU A 4 30.66 4.58 4.41
C LEU A 4 29.30 5.27 4.65
N ALA A 5 28.53 5.44 3.60
CA ALA A 5 27.13 5.85 3.71
C ALA A 5 26.35 4.74 4.47
N PRO A 6 25.37 5.10 5.32
CA PRO A 6 24.58 4.11 6.05
C PRO A 6 23.79 3.24 5.06
N SER A 7 23.72 1.95 5.35
CA SER A 7 22.98 0.99 4.54
C SER A 7 21.48 1.34 4.50
N THR A 8 20.83 1.07 3.37
CA THR A 8 19.40 1.32 3.15
C THR A 8 18.50 0.63 4.18
N ASP A 9 18.95 -0.42 4.85
CA ASP A 9 18.23 -1.12 5.91
C ASP A 9 18.11 -0.31 7.21
N ALA A 10 19.12 0.55 7.50
CA ALA A 10 19.09 1.40 8.69
C ALA A 10 18.00 2.49 8.61
N LEU A 11 17.71 3.00 7.41
CA LEU A 11 16.67 4.01 7.20
C LEU A 11 15.23 3.44 7.32
N TYR A 12 15.05 2.12 7.12
CA TYR A 12 13.78 1.46 7.38
C TYR A 12 13.57 1.18 8.88
N ALA A 13 14.65 0.88 9.60
CA ALA A 13 14.61 0.59 11.03
C ALA A 13 14.37 1.85 11.89
N GLU A 14 14.97 2.99 11.52
CA GLU A 14 14.81 4.23 12.29
C GLU A 14 13.45 4.92 12.12
N ALA A 15 12.71 4.63 11.04
CA ALA A 15 11.36 5.16 10.83
C ALA A 15 10.25 4.33 11.51
N THR A 16 10.55 3.13 12.06
CA THR A 16 9.52 2.15 12.44
C THR A 16 9.53 1.71 13.91
N PHE A 17 10.50 2.10 14.75
CA PHE A 17 10.52 1.66 16.15
C PHE A 17 10.58 2.85 17.12
N GLY A 18 9.44 3.18 17.72
CA GLY A 18 9.40 3.98 18.95
C GLY A 18 10.10 3.22 20.08
N ALA A 19 11.08 3.85 20.71
CA ALA A 19 11.79 3.30 21.85
C ALA A 19 10.84 3.11 23.05
N TYR A 20 10.82 1.92 23.65
CA TYR A 20 10.22 1.66 24.93
C TYR A 20 11.15 2.22 26.00
N ASP A 21 10.60 2.97 26.97
CA ASP A 21 11.34 3.29 28.18
C ASP A 21 11.32 2.12 29.17
N GLU A 22 12.30 2.07 30.08
CA GLU A 22 12.52 0.98 31.01
C GLU A 22 11.43 0.82 32.10
N THR A 23 10.37 1.63 32.07
CA THR A 23 9.32 1.65 33.09
C THR A 23 7.98 1.07 32.65
N GLY A 24 7.85 0.65 31.38
CA GLY A 24 6.62 -0.01 30.88
C GLY A 24 5.38 0.89 30.89
N CYS A 25 5.54 2.19 31.07
CA CYS A 25 4.43 3.14 31.12
C CYS A 25 4.09 3.63 29.69
N MET A 26 2.92 3.24 29.17
CA MET A 26 2.33 3.71 27.93
C MET A 26 1.96 5.19 28.05
N MET A 27 2.85 6.08 27.65
CA MET A 27 2.56 7.51 27.43
C MET A 27 3.51 8.09 26.41
N SER A 28 3.36 7.79 25.11
CA SER A 28 3.66 8.79 24.10
C SER A 28 2.35 9.21 23.46
N ASN A 29 1.69 10.20 24.04
CA ASN A 29 0.71 11.04 23.35
C ASN A 29 1.51 11.82 22.28
N GLU A 30 1.86 11.14 21.18
CA GLU A 30 2.43 11.80 20.02
C GLU A 30 1.43 12.87 19.58
N LEU A 31 1.88 14.13 19.53
CA LEU A 31 1.01 15.22 19.11
C LEU A 31 0.43 14.85 17.73
N PRO A 32 -0.87 15.03 17.48
CA PRO A 32 -1.50 14.65 16.21
C PRO A 32 -0.78 15.19 14.95
N THR A 33 -0.12 16.34 15.08
CA THR A 33 0.70 16.94 14.01
C THR A 33 1.99 16.17 13.75
N VAL A 34 2.61 15.55 14.77
CA VAL A 34 3.83 14.71 14.61
C VAL A 34 3.45 13.40 13.93
N ALA A 35 2.38 12.75 14.39
CA ALA A 35 1.86 11.54 13.76
C ALA A 35 1.47 11.79 12.29
N LEU A 36 0.82 12.91 12.00
CA LEU A 36 0.46 13.30 10.64
C LEU A 36 1.70 13.48 9.75
N THR A 37 2.72 14.20 10.24
CA THR A 37 3.97 14.41 9.52
C THR A 37 4.63 13.07 9.20
N ARG A 38 4.79 12.20 10.19
CA ARG A 38 5.39 10.86 10.03
C ARG A 38 4.65 10.02 8.98
N LEU A 39 3.32 10.00 9.02
CA LEU A 39 2.51 9.25 8.05
C LEU A 39 2.64 9.81 6.63
N LEU A 40 2.69 11.14 6.47
CA LEU A 40 2.84 11.77 5.16
C LEU A 40 4.25 11.60 4.60
N GLU A 41 5.30 11.67 5.43
CA GLU A 41 6.68 11.42 5.02
C GLU A 41 6.88 9.97 4.58
N GLY A 42 6.28 9.01 5.29
CA GLY A 42 6.31 7.58 4.98
C GLY A 42 5.26 7.11 3.97
N ALA A 43 4.50 8.02 3.35
CA ALA A 43 3.44 7.65 2.41
C ALA A 43 4.00 6.93 1.18
N ARG A 44 3.37 5.80 0.81
CA ARG A 44 3.69 5.00 -0.37
C ARG A 44 2.67 5.29 -1.46
N TYR A 45 3.11 5.53 -2.69
CA TYR A 45 2.24 5.82 -3.82
C TYR A 45 1.99 4.60 -4.67
N GLU A 46 0.72 4.31 -4.96
CA GLU A 46 0.34 3.28 -5.91
C GLU A 46 0.22 3.87 -7.33
N VAL A 47 0.86 3.22 -8.30
CA VAL A 47 0.80 3.57 -9.72
C VAL A 47 0.43 2.37 -10.56
N MET A 48 -0.29 2.63 -11.66
CA MET A 48 -0.69 1.62 -12.65
C MET A 48 0.25 1.65 -13.85
N PRO A 49 0.65 0.50 -14.41
CA PRO A 49 1.54 0.45 -15.57
C PRO A 49 0.84 1.03 -16.82
N THR A 50 1.22 2.25 -17.19
CA THR A 50 0.80 2.95 -18.40
C THR A 50 2.02 3.53 -19.12
N ALA A 51 1.91 3.79 -20.40
CA ALA A 51 3.04 4.23 -21.23
C ALA A 51 3.77 5.48 -20.71
N THR A 52 3.07 6.37 -20.00
CA THR A 52 3.61 7.68 -19.58
C THR A 52 3.87 7.79 -18.08
N ILE A 53 3.57 6.75 -17.28
CA ILE A 53 3.63 6.90 -15.83
C ILE A 53 5.06 7.02 -15.29
N ALA A 54 6.01 6.30 -15.89
CA ALA A 54 7.41 6.38 -15.47
C ALA A 54 7.95 7.82 -15.58
N ASP A 55 7.65 8.52 -16.67
CA ASP A 55 8.10 9.89 -16.87
C ASP A 55 7.42 10.86 -15.90
N LYS A 56 6.12 10.67 -15.64
CA LYS A 56 5.40 11.48 -14.65
C LYS A 56 5.95 11.27 -13.24
N VAL A 57 6.26 10.03 -12.88
CA VAL A 57 6.87 9.72 -11.58
C VAL A 57 8.23 10.43 -11.46
N ARG A 58 9.11 10.29 -12.45
CA ARG A 58 10.42 10.95 -12.43
C ARG A 58 10.33 12.49 -12.37
N ALA A 59 9.29 13.06 -12.98
CA ALA A 59 9.10 14.51 -13.01
C ALA A 59 8.54 15.09 -11.70
N HIS A 60 7.72 14.33 -10.97
CA HIS A 60 6.92 14.90 -9.89
C HIS A 60 7.07 14.20 -8.53
N VAL A 61 7.61 12.99 -8.46
CA VAL A 61 7.69 12.23 -7.21
C VAL A 61 9.13 12.20 -6.70
N PRO A 62 9.39 12.62 -5.47
CA PRO A 62 10.73 12.51 -4.87
C PRO A 62 11.18 11.06 -4.72
N LEU A 63 12.48 10.77 -4.86
CA LEU A 63 13.07 9.43 -4.67
C LEU A 63 12.83 8.85 -3.27
N THR A 64 12.55 9.70 -2.29
CA THR A 64 12.23 9.29 -0.91
C THR A 64 10.87 8.63 -0.78
N VAL A 65 9.95 8.84 -1.73
CA VAL A 65 8.60 8.28 -1.73
C VAL A 65 8.61 6.87 -2.34
N PRO A 66 8.28 5.82 -1.56
CA PRO A 66 8.18 4.48 -2.09
C PRO A 66 7.01 4.35 -3.09
N LEU A 67 7.19 3.51 -4.09
CA LEU A 67 6.21 3.28 -5.15
C LEU A 67 5.70 1.85 -5.11
N THR A 68 4.40 1.67 -5.24
CA THR A 68 3.78 0.36 -5.48
C THR A 68 3.29 0.31 -6.93
N VAL A 69 3.64 -0.74 -7.66
CA VAL A 69 3.20 -0.93 -9.06
C VAL A 69 2.14 -2.02 -9.13
N THR A 70 0.94 -1.66 -9.57
CA THR A 70 -0.20 -2.58 -9.59
C THR A 70 -0.06 -3.65 -10.66
N ALA A 71 -0.63 -4.84 -10.39
CA ALA A 71 -0.95 -5.82 -11.41
C ALA A 71 -2.29 -5.48 -12.06
N ALA A 72 -2.36 -5.52 -13.39
CA ALA A 72 -3.59 -5.29 -14.15
C ALA A 72 -3.87 -6.54 -15.00
N PRO A 73 -5.00 -7.26 -14.79
CA PRO A 73 -5.28 -8.52 -15.50
C PRO A 73 -5.18 -8.41 -17.02
N GLY A 74 -5.69 -7.32 -17.59
CA GLY A 74 -5.63 -7.09 -19.04
C GLY A 74 -4.24 -6.79 -19.63
N LYS A 75 -3.20 -6.60 -18.77
CA LYS A 75 -1.81 -6.30 -19.21
C LYS A 75 -0.80 -7.38 -18.83
N GLY A 76 -1.19 -8.31 -17.98
CA GLY A 76 -0.30 -9.33 -17.44
C GLY A 76 0.70 -8.76 -16.41
N LEU A 77 1.44 -9.67 -15.74
CA LEU A 77 2.47 -9.31 -14.76
C LEU A 77 3.72 -8.70 -15.43
N GLY A 78 3.99 -8.99 -16.69
CA GLY A 78 5.11 -8.41 -17.43
C GLY A 78 5.14 -6.89 -17.36
N ALA A 79 4.01 -6.23 -17.67
CA ALA A 79 3.92 -4.78 -17.61
C ALA A 79 4.16 -4.21 -16.20
N THR A 80 3.77 -4.93 -15.15
CA THR A 80 4.03 -4.58 -13.76
C THR A 80 5.51 -4.61 -13.45
N PHE A 81 6.19 -5.70 -13.83
CA PHE A 81 7.61 -5.88 -13.56
C PHE A 81 8.48 -4.97 -14.44
N ASP A 82 8.12 -4.75 -15.70
CA ASP A 82 8.83 -3.80 -16.58
C ASP A 82 8.84 -2.39 -16.00
N LEU A 83 7.68 -1.92 -15.51
CA LEU A 83 7.62 -0.61 -14.84
C LEU A 83 8.37 -0.62 -13.51
N ALA A 84 8.22 -1.67 -12.71
CA ALA A 84 8.87 -1.77 -11.41
C ALA A 84 10.40 -1.73 -11.53
N THR A 85 10.98 -2.51 -12.43
CA THR A 85 12.42 -2.54 -12.67
C THR A 85 12.92 -1.21 -13.22
N ALA A 86 12.22 -0.60 -14.19
CA ALA A 86 12.60 0.71 -14.74
C ALA A 86 12.58 1.84 -13.71
N LEU A 87 11.67 1.79 -12.72
CA LEU A 87 11.63 2.75 -11.62
C LEU A 87 12.72 2.45 -10.57
N ALA A 88 12.98 1.16 -10.27
CA ALA A 88 14.06 0.76 -9.37
C ALA A 88 15.43 1.20 -9.94
N ASP A 89 15.68 0.96 -11.22
CA ASP A 89 16.89 1.41 -11.91
C ASP A 89 17.03 2.95 -11.93
N SER A 90 15.93 3.68 -11.76
CA SER A 90 15.92 5.13 -11.59
C SER A 90 16.13 5.59 -10.14
N GLY A 91 16.38 4.65 -9.20
CA GLY A 91 16.68 4.93 -7.79
C GLY A 91 15.46 4.96 -6.85
N TYR A 92 14.26 4.62 -7.33
CA TYR A 92 13.09 4.52 -6.46
C TYR A 92 13.06 3.20 -5.68
N ARG A 93 12.53 3.25 -4.46
CA ARG A 93 12.11 2.05 -3.72
C ARG A 93 10.79 1.56 -4.29
N VAL A 94 10.76 0.37 -4.86
CA VAL A 94 9.59 -0.14 -5.59
C VAL A 94 9.05 -1.42 -4.96
N VAL A 95 7.73 -1.52 -4.92
CA VAL A 95 6.97 -2.66 -4.40
C VAL A 95 6.02 -3.15 -5.50
N PRO A 96 6.41 -4.08 -6.37
CA PRO A 96 5.52 -4.62 -7.38
C PRO A 96 4.44 -5.52 -6.74
N HIS A 97 3.24 -5.51 -7.35
CA HIS A 97 2.22 -6.51 -7.07
C HIS A 97 2.59 -7.83 -7.73
N VAL A 98 2.64 -8.89 -6.94
CA VAL A 98 2.72 -10.28 -7.40
C VAL A 98 1.36 -10.91 -7.16
N ALA A 99 0.42 -10.69 -8.09
CA ALA A 99 -0.95 -11.17 -7.98
C ALA A 99 -0.98 -12.70 -8.18
N ALA A 100 -1.28 -13.45 -7.12
CA ALA A 100 -1.12 -14.90 -7.09
C ALA A 100 -1.86 -15.61 -8.24
N ARG A 101 -3.11 -15.24 -8.51
CA ARG A 101 -3.92 -15.86 -9.58
C ARG A 101 -3.45 -15.52 -11.01
N MET A 102 -2.44 -14.65 -11.15
CA MET A 102 -1.80 -14.31 -12.44
C MET A 102 -0.47 -15.01 -12.65
N VAL A 103 0.05 -15.76 -11.67
CA VAL A 103 1.27 -16.54 -11.75
C VAL A 103 0.91 -17.98 -12.14
N SER A 104 1.55 -18.51 -13.19
CA SER A 104 1.24 -19.83 -13.74
C SER A 104 1.73 -20.99 -12.88
N GLY A 105 2.73 -20.78 -12.01
CA GLY A 105 3.24 -21.80 -11.12
C GLY A 105 4.59 -21.46 -10.52
N ARG A 106 5.20 -22.47 -9.90
CA ARG A 106 6.46 -22.35 -9.15
C ARG A 106 7.63 -21.87 -10.01
N ASP A 107 7.75 -22.36 -11.24
CA ASP A 107 8.86 -21.98 -12.13
C ASP A 107 8.80 -20.48 -12.46
N GLU A 108 7.63 -19.96 -12.83
CA GLU A 108 7.45 -18.51 -13.05
C GLU A 108 7.71 -17.71 -11.78
N LEU A 109 7.31 -18.22 -10.60
CA LEU A 109 7.60 -17.55 -9.33
C LEU A 109 9.11 -17.46 -9.06
N VAL A 110 9.89 -18.51 -9.38
CA VAL A 110 11.36 -18.50 -9.31
C VAL A 110 11.93 -17.41 -10.23
N ASP A 111 11.45 -17.33 -11.48
CA ASP A 111 11.89 -16.30 -12.44
C ASP A 111 11.55 -14.88 -11.95
N ILE A 112 10.36 -14.69 -11.37
CA ILE A 112 9.96 -13.42 -10.78
C ILE A 112 10.91 -13.03 -9.64
N VAL A 113 11.20 -13.94 -8.71
CA VAL A 113 12.11 -13.67 -7.57
C VAL A 113 13.51 -13.32 -8.08
N ALA A 114 14.03 -14.06 -9.07
CA ALA A 114 15.34 -13.81 -9.67
C ALA A 114 15.39 -12.42 -10.32
N ARG A 115 14.37 -12.09 -11.13
CA ARG A 115 14.26 -10.78 -11.80
C ARG A 115 14.22 -9.63 -10.81
N LEU A 116 13.38 -9.71 -9.77
CA LEU A 116 13.26 -8.64 -8.79
C LEU A 116 14.56 -8.45 -7.99
N LYS A 117 15.25 -9.54 -7.66
CA LYS A 117 16.55 -9.50 -7.00
C LYS A 117 17.63 -8.85 -7.87
N GLU A 118 17.65 -9.09 -9.18
CA GLU A 118 18.61 -8.49 -10.12
C GLU A 118 18.53 -6.95 -10.14
N HIS A 119 17.34 -6.38 -9.85
CA HIS A 119 17.10 -4.94 -9.78
C HIS A 119 17.02 -4.40 -8.34
N ASP A 120 17.59 -5.10 -7.36
CA ASP A 120 17.61 -4.71 -5.94
C ASP A 120 16.22 -4.42 -5.34
N ILE A 121 15.15 -5.04 -5.88
CA ILE A 121 13.80 -4.91 -5.34
C ILE A 121 13.65 -5.88 -4.16
N SER A 122 13.64 -5.33 -2.96
CA SER A 122 13.56 -6.08 -1.69
C SER A 122 12.15 -6.14 -1.07
N ALA A 123 11.14 -5.61 -1.75
CA ALA A 123 9.77 -5.56 -1.25
C ALA A 123 8.77 -5.97 -2.33
N ILE A 124 7.74 -6.74 -1.93
CA ILE A 124 6.63 -7.13 -2.80
C ILE A 124 5.30 -6.98 -2.07
N PHE A 125 4.23 -6.88 -2.84
CA PHE A 125 2.86 -6.96 -2.33
C PHE A 125 2.13 -8.10 -3.04
N VAL A 126 1.55 -9.02 -2.26
CA VAL A 126 0.96 -10.28 -2.76
C VAL A 126 -0.56 -10.28 -2.55
N PRO A 127 -1.34 -9.69 -3.48
CA PRO A 127 -2.78 -9.87 -3.52
C PRO A 127 -3.13 -11.24 -4.13
N ALA A 128 -4.36 -11.72 -3.88
CA ALA A 128 -4.86 -12.87 -4.62
C ALA A 128 -4.96 -12.57 -6.13
N GLY A 129 -5.41 -11.38 -6.49
CA GLY A 129 -5.69 -10.98 -7.86
C GLY A 129 -7.08 -11.36 -8.33
N ASP A 130 -7.52 -10.73 -9.43
CA ASP A 130 -8.89 -10.87 -9.96
C ASP A 130 -8.96 -11.78 -11.22
N ALA A 131 -7.84 -12.41 -11.62
CA ALA A 131 -7.83 -13.32 -12.76
C ALA A 131 -8.77 -14.52 -12.54
N ASP A 132 -9.69 -14.76 -13.48
CA ASP A 132 -10.66 -15.83 -13.42
C ASP A 132 -10.89 -16.42 -14.83
N PRO A 133 -10.46 -17.67 -15.07
CA PRO A 133 -9.77 -18.58 -14.12
C PRO A 133 -8.38 -18.12 -13.73
N PRO A 134 -7.77 -18.67 -12.64
CA PRO A 134 -6.37 -18.44 -12.33
C PRO A 134 -5.47 -18.95 -13.44
N ALA A 135 -4.31 -18.31 -13.64
CA ALA A 135 -3.33 -18.70 -14.67
C ALA A 135 -2.70 -20.08 -14.43
N GLY A 136 -2.73 -20.54 -13.18
CA GLY A 136 -2.14 -21.84 -12.80
C GLY A 136 -2.63 -22.34 -11.45
N ALA A 137 -1.74 -22.91 -10.65
CA ALA A 137 -2.07 -23.61 -9.42
C ALA A 137 -2.42 -22.70 -8.23
N TYR A 138 -2.10 -21.41 -8.30
CA TYR A 138 -2.34 -20.50 -7.18
C TYR A 138 -3.77 -19.94 -7.21
N HIS A 139 -4.62 -20.45 -6.34
CA HIS A 139 -6.01 -19.99 -6.19
C HIS A 139 -6.14 -18.76 -5.28
N GLY A 140 -5.15 -18.51 -4.45
CA GLY A 140 -5.07 -17.38 -3.52
C GLY A 140 -3.65 -17.02 -3.13
N ALA A 141 -3.50 -15.91 -2.42
CA ALA A 141 -2.18 -15.42 -2.03
C ALA A 141 -1.44 -16.38 -1.08
N VAL A 142 -2.15 -17.17 -0.26
CA VAL A 142 -1.50 -18.10 0.67
C VAL A 142 -0.76 -19.23 -0.05
N ASP A 143 -1.27 -19.68 -1.20
CA ASP A 143 -0.63 -20.75 -1.98
C ASP A 143 0.71 -20.27 -2.54
N LEU A 144 0.72 -19.06 -3.14
CA LEU A 144 1.94 -18.45 -3.64
C LEU A 144 2.93 -18.13 -2.52
N LEU A 145 2.47 -17.60 -1.39
CA LEU A 145 3.34 -17.25 -0.26
C LEU A 145 4.03 -18.48 0.35
N ARG A 146 3.36 -19.62 0.38
CA ARG A 146 3.95 -20.89 0.83
C ARG A 146 5.07 -21.33 -0.10
N ASP A 147 4.83 -21.32 -1.42
CA ASP A 147 5.85 -21.65 -2.39
C ASP A 147 7.02 -20.67 -2.38
N LEU A 148 6.72 -19.38 -2.18
CA LEU A 148 7.73 -18.32 -2.05
C LEU A 148 8.69 -18.61 -0.87
N GLU A 149 8.16 -19.00 0.28
CA GLU A 149 8.95 -19.40 1.45
C GLU A 149 9.81 -20.64 1.16
N GLU A 150 9.22 -21.65 0.49
CA GLU A 150 9.92 -22.90 0.16
C GLU A 150 11.05 -22.72 -0.85
N ILE A 151 10.91 -21.86 -1.86
CA ILE A 151 11.97 -21.57 -2.83
C ILE A 151 13.07 -20.71 -2.23
N GLY A 152 12.78 -20.02 -1.12
CA GLY A 152 13.65 -19.05 -0.48
C GLY A 152 13.70 -17.71 -1.23
N HIS A 153 13.67 -16.62 -0.50
CA HIS A 153 13.72 -15.29 -1.08
C HIS A 153 14.49 -14.29 -0.20
N SER A 154 14.89 -13.16 -0.78
CA SER A 154 15.60 -12.07 -0.08
C SER A 154 14.70 -10.85 0.21
N PHE A 155 13.37 -10.96 0.06
CA PHE A 155 12.48 -9.85 0.34
C PHE A 155 12.45 -9.56 1.84
N SER A 156 12.80 -8.35 2.21
CA SER A 156 12.69 -7.83 3.58
C SER A 156 11.26 -7.41 3.92
N HIS A 157 10.44 -7.13 2.88
CA HIS A 157 9.06 -6.68 3.05
C HIS A 157 8.11 -7.45 2.12
N VAL A 158 7.17 -8.17 2.72
CA VAL A 158 6.10 -8.89 2.02
C VAL A 158 4.75 -8.38 2.54
N GLY A 159 4.06 -7.60 1.71
CA GLY A 159 2.73 -7.05 2.03
C GLY A 159 1.61 -7.99 1.63
N ILE A 160 0.55 -8.02 2.42
CA ILE A 160 -0.71 -8.73 2.13
C ILE A 160 -1.92 -7.81 2.22
N THR A 161 -3.03 -8.20 1.61
CA THR A 161 -4.26 -7.39 1.56
C THR A 161 -5.06 -7.42 2.86
N GLY A 162 -5.67 -6.26 3.22
CA GLY A 162 -6.75 -6.13 4.20
C GLY A 162 -7.96 -5.41 3.59
N TYR A 163 -9.18 -5.69 4.09
CA TYR A 163 -10.43 -5.16 3.53
C TYR A 163 -11.30 -4.49 4.61
N PRO A 164 -10.97 -3.26 5.03
CA PRO A 164 -11.77 -2.54 6.02
C PRO A 164 -13.22 -2.30 5.57
N GLU A 165 -13.42 -1.97 4.30
CA GLU A 165 -14.73 -1.68 3.69
C GLU A 165 -15.43 -2.93 3.15
N SER A 166 -15.07 -4.11 3.67
CA SER A 166 -15.50 -5.42 3.20
C SER A 166 -15.06 -5.77 1.76
N HIS A 167 -15.05 -7.05 1.44
CA HIS A 167 -14.80 -7.49 0.06
C HIS A 167 -16.15 -7.65 -0.67
N PRO A 168 -16.28 -7.27 -1.96
CA PRO A 168 -17.58 -7.29 -2.66
C PRO A 168 -18.22 -8.66 -2.79
N THR A 169 -17.43 -9.74 -2.70
CA THR A 169 -17.88 -11.12 -2.97
C THR A 169 -17.37 -12.14 -1.96
N ILE A 170 -16.57 -11.73 -0.97
CA ILE A 170 -16.00 -12.62 0.05
C ILE A 170 -16.41 -12.11 1.41
N ASP A 171 -16.95 -12.97 2.25
CA ASP A 171 -17.37 -12.62 3.61
C ASP A 171 -16.19 -12.14 4.46
N ASP A 172 -16.48 -11.22 5.37
CA ASP A 172 -15.47 -10.59 6.23
C ASP A 172 -14.71 -11.61 7.09
N ASP A 173 -15.39 -12.64 7.59
CA ASP A 173 -14.72 -13.67 8.40
C ASP A 173 -13.71 -14.47 7.56
N ILE A 174 -14.00 -14.70 6.29
CA ILE A 174 -13.09 -15.35 5.35
C ILE A 174 -11.89 -14.45 5.06
N THR A 175 -12.09 -13.15 4.86
CA THR A 175 -10.99 -12.20 4.61
C THR A 175 -10.07 -12.05 5.82
N VAL A 176 -10.62 -12.04 7.04
CA VAL A 176 -9.85 -12.02 8.29
C VAL A 176 -9.10 -13.33 8.50
N GLN A 177 -9.76 -14.48 8.25
CA GLN A 177 -9.09 -15.79 8.31
C GLN A 177 -7.92 -15.85 7.31
N ALA A 178 -8.11 -15.37 6.08
CA ALA A 178 -7.07 -15.34 5.07
C ALA A 178 -5.87 -14.45 5.48
N MET A 179 -6.08 -13.35 6.22
CA MET A 179 -4.98 -12.57 6.79
C MET A 179 -4.24 -13.37 7.88
N TRP A 180 -4.99 -14.07 8.75
CA TRP A 180 -4.41 -14.91 9.79
C TRP A 180 -3.56 -16.03 9.20
N ASP A 181 -4.03 -16.71 8.15
CA ASP A 181 -3.31 -17.79 7.47
C ASP A 181 -2.00 -17.30 6.83
N LYS A 182 -1.99 -16.07 6.31
CA LYS A 182 -0.83 -15.44 5.66
C LYS A 182 0.15 -14.78 6.62
N ARG A 183 -0.20 -14.59 7.91
CA ARG A 183 0.58 -13.76 8.85
C ARG A 183 2.02 -14.19 9.06
N HIS A 184 2.32 -15.47 8.85
CA HIS A 184 3.69 -16.00 9.03
C HIS A 184 4.59 -15.71 7.83
N TYR A 185 4.01 -15.44 6.67
CA TYR A 185 4.72 -15.15 5.42
C TYR A 185 4.81 -13.66 5.13
N ALA A 186 4.08 -12.83 5.89
CA ALA A 186 3.95 -11.42 5.62
C ALA A 186 4.59 -10.57 6.71
N THR A 187 5.09 -9.41 6.32
CA THR A 187 5.65 -8.40 7.24
C THR A 187 4.65 -7.30 7.58
N HIS A 188 3.67 -7.03 6.71
CA HIS A 188 2.69 -5.97 6.91
C HIS A 188 1.40 -6.22 6.09
N ILE A 189 0.35 -5.52 6.49
CA ILE A 189 -0.92 -5.47 5.77
C ILE A 189 -1.01 -4.13 5.03
N VAL A 190 -1.47 -4.17 3.79
CA VAL A 190 -1.93 -2.98 3.07
C VAL A 190 -3.44 -3.07 2.94
N SER A 191 -4.17 -2.11 3.50
CA SER A 191 -5.61 -2.12 3.34
C SER A 191 -6.03 -1.68 1.93
N ASN A 192 -7.14 -2.21 1.45
CA ASN A 192 -7.84 -1.58 0.35
C ASN A 192 -8.29 -0.16 0.75
N MET A 193 -8.72 0.65 -0.23
CA MET A 193 -9.19 2.01 0.05
C MET A 193 -10.24 2.01 1.16
N THR A 194 -10.08 2.94 2.09
CA THR A 194 -11.06 3.19 3.15
C THR A 194 -11.38 4.68 3.27
N PHE A 195 -12.53 5.01 3.79
CA PHE A 195 -13.12 6.35 3.72
C PHE A 195 -13.60 6.86 5.07
N ASP A 196 -13.69 5.98 6.06
CA ASP A 196 -14.19 6.28 7.40
C ASP A 196 -13.21 5.77 8.45
N ALA A 197 -12.68 6.68 9.28
CA ALA A 197 -11.68 6.36 10.28
C ALA A 197 -12.25 5.58 11.48
N GLU A 198 -13.53 5.77 11.83
CA GLU A 198 -14.18 5.05 12.93
C GLU A 198 -14.47 3.60 12.51
N HIS A 199 -14.94 3.43 11.27
CA HIS A 199 -15.11 2.11 10.69
C HIS A 199 -13.77 1.37 10.57
N LEU A 200 -12.71 2.06 10.12
CA LEU A 200 -11.35 1.54 10.08
C LEU A 200 -10.87 1.10 11.45
N ALA A 201 -11.04 1.92 12.50
CA ALA A 201 -10.66 1.58 13.88
C ALA A 201 -11.35 0.31 14.37
N THR A 202 -12.67 0.22 14.17
CA THR A 202 -13.48 -0.96 14.53
C THR A 202 -12.97 -2.22 13.81
N TRP A 203 -12.66 -2.11 12.51
CA TRP A 203 -12.11 -3.21 11.73
C TRP A 203 -10.73 -3.63 12.24
N ILE A 204 -9.84 -2.67 12.53
CA ILE A 204 -8.51 -2.96 13.09
C ILE A 204 -8.65 -3.73 14.41
N GLU A 205 -9.47 -3.26 15.35
CA GLU A 205 -9.69 -3.92 16.63
C GLU A 205 -10.20 -5.37 16.45
N ARG A 206 -11.11 -5.59 15.50
CA ARG A 206 -11.58 -6.95 15.16
C ARG A 206 -10.44 -7.83 14.65
N VAL A 207 -9.61 -7.32 13.77
CA VAL A 207 -8.44 -8.03 13.22
C VAL A 207 -7.43 -8.34 14.33
N ARG A 208 -7.15 -7.39 15.23
CA ARG A 208 -6.23 -7.60 16.38
C ARG A 208 -6.76 -8.67 17.33
N ARG A 209 -8.06 -8.65 17.65
CA ARG A 209 -8.69 -9.69 18.51
C ARG A 209 -8.62 -11.09 17.90
N ARG A 210 -8.53 -11.22 16.57
CA ARG A 210 -8.31 -12.49 15.87
C ARG A 210 -6.84 -12.92 15.84
N GLY A 211 -5.94 -12.18 16.48
CA GLY A 211 -4.51 -12.50 16.58
C GLY A 211 -3.66 -12.06 15.37
N VAL A 212 -4.19 -11.25 14.46
CA VAL A 212 -3.40 -10.66 13.38
C VAL A 212 -2.81 -9.34 13.85
N THR A 213 -1.52 -9.34 14.18
CA THR A 213 -0.82 -8.20 14.79
C THR A 213 0.17 -7.50 13.84
N LEU A 214 0.15 -7.83 12.56
CA LEU A 214 1.02 -7.20 11.55
C LEU A 214 0.81 -5.69 11.46
N PRO A 215 1.86 -4.90 11.20
CA PRO A 215 1.76 -3.48 10.88
C PRO A 215 0.76 -3.22 9.75
N LEU A 216 0.09 -2.08 9.80
CA LEU A 216 -0.93 -1.70 8.81
C LEU A 216 -0.52 -0.43 8.07
N LEU A 217 -0.47 -0.51 6.75
CA LEU A 217 -0.50 0.64 5.86
C LEU A 217 -1.95 0.88 5.42
N VAL A 218 -2.49 2.05 5.75
CA VAL A 218 -3.88 2.39 5.47
C VAL A 218 -4.03 2.86 4.03
N GLY A 219 -4.91 2.21 3.29
CA GLY A 219 -5.26 2.57 1.92
C GLY A 219 -6.10 3.85 1.87
N VAL A 220 -5.54 4.90 1.29
CA VAL A 220 -6.12 6.24 1.22
C VAL A 220 -6.36 6.64 -0.22
N PRO A 221 -7.59 7.03 -0.62
CA PRO A 221 -7.78 7.65 -1.91
C PRO A 221 -7.09 9.03 -1.92
N GLY A 222 -6.19 9.25 -2.87
CA GLY A 222 -5.61 10.57 -3.06
C GLY A 222 -6.66 11.61 -3.46
N PRO A 223 -6.42 12.90 -3.26
CA PRO A 223 -7.30 13.95 -3.77
C PRO A 223 -7.18 13.99 -5.30
N VAL A 224 -8.19 13.49 -5.97
CA VAL A 224 -8.22 13.40 -7.44
C VAL A 224 -9.37 14.23 -8.01
N GLU A 225 -9.15 14.83 -9.15
CA GLU A 225 -10.18 15.58 -9.84
C GLU A 225 -11.33 14.64 -10.26
N ARG A 226 -12.56 14.98 -9.87
CA ARG A 226 -13.77 14.18 -10.12
C ARG A 226 -13.97 13.82 -11.59
N THR A 227 -13.69 14.76 -12.48
CA THR A 227 -13.79 14.55 -13.94
C THR A 227 -12.79 13.52 -14.46
N LYS A 228 -11.58 13.52 -13.93
CA LYS A 228 -10.53 12.52 -14.28
C LYS A 228 -10.88 11.14 -13.72
N LEU A 229 -11.44 11.06 -12.51
CA LEU A 229 -11.94 9.80 -11.94
C LEU A 229 -13.02 9.16 -12.82
N LEU A 230 -14.01 9.93 -13.25
CA LEU A 230 -15.07 9.46 -14.14
C LEU A 230 -14.51 8.99 -15.49
N GLY A 231 -13.57 9.73 -16.06
CA GLY A 231 -12.89 9.36 -17.31
C GLY A 231 -12.03 8.09 -17.17
N MET A 232 -11.44 7.84 -16.02
CA MET A 232 -10.70 6.62 -15.76
C MET A 232 -11.63 5.43 -15.53
N ALA A 233 -12.75 5.62 -14.83
CA ALA A 233 -13.76 4.58 -14.63
C ALA A 233 -14.32 4.06 -15.95
N THR A 234 -14.49 4.95 -16.93
CA THR A 234 -14.93 4.57 -18.29
C THR A 234 -13.83 3.87 -19.09
N LYS A 235 -12.56 4.25 -18.93
CA LYS A 235 -11.41 3.65 -19.64
C LYS A 235 -11.02 2.27 -19.06
N ILE A 236 -11.14 2.08 -17.75
CA ILE A 236 -10.86 0.82 -17.07
C ILE A 236 -11.99 -0.19 -17.34
N GLY A 237 -13.21 0.31 -17.61
CA GLY A 237 -14.40 -0.53 -17.81
C GLY A 237 -14.60 -1.08 -19.22
N VAL A 238 -13.79 -0.70 -20.21
CA VAL A 238 -13.91 -1.19 -21.58
C VAL A 238 -13.13 -2.50 -21.72
N GLY A 239 -13.77 -3.62 -21.36
CA GLY A 239 -13.23 -4.97 -21.58
C GLY A 239 -13.24 -5.92 -20.37
N GLU A 240 -13.59 -5.48 -19.17
CA GLU A 240 -13.60 -6.34 -17.98
C GLU A 240 -14.94 -6.37 -17.27
N SER A 241 -15.22 -7.50 -16.63
CA SER A 241 -16.54 -7.96 -16.16
C SER A 241 -17.39 -6.88 -15.44
N LEU A 242 -18.70 -6.93 -15.63
CA LEU A 242 -19.72 -6.13 -14.92
C LEU A 242 -19.51 -6.09 -13.38
N ARG A 243 -18.83 -7.09 -12.83
CA ARG A 243 -18.51 -7.23 -11.42
C ARG A 243 -17.46 -6.21 -10.97
N PHE A 244 -16.40 -6.01 -11.77
CA PHE A 244 -15.37 -4.99 -11.54
C PHE A 244 -15.96 -3.57 -11.62
N LEU A 245 -16.81 -3.31 -12.60
CA LEU A 245 -17.52 -2.03 -12.76
C LEU A 245 -18.43 -1.69 -11.58
N ARG A 246 -19.11 -2.67 -10.99
CA ARG A 246 -19.95 -2.44 -9.80
C ARG A 246 -19.12 -2.09 -8.58
N LYS A 247 -17.97 -2.76 -8.37
CA LYS A 247 -17.01 -2.48 -7.29
C LYS A 247 -16.46 -1.07 -7.41
N GLN A 248 -16.02 -0.68 -8.61
CA GLN A 248 -15.41 0.63 -8.87
C GLN A 248 -16.44 1.78 -8.75
N LYS A 249 -17.69 1.58 -9.20
CA LYS A 249 -18.72 2.61 -9.11
C LYS A 249 -19.01 3.05 -7.67
N SER A 250 -19.05 2.13 -6.72
CA SER A 250 -19.29 2.46 -5.32
C SER A 250 -18.10 3.23 -4.71
N ILE A 251 -16.87 2.84 -5.03
CA ILE A 251 -15.64 3.51 -4.60
C ILE A 251 -15.59 4.94 -5.17
N PHE A 252 -15.80 5.09 -6.48
CA PHE A 252 -15.81 6.40 -7.12
C PHE A 252 -16.93 7.31 -6.61
N ALA A 253 -18.12 6.74 -6.35
CA ALA A 253 -19.23 7.50 -5.75
C ALA A 253 -18.87 8.02 -4.34
N ARG A 254 -18.16 7.24 -3.54
CA ARG A 254 -17.70 7.66 -2.20
C ARG A 254 -16.62 8.74 -2.26
N ILE A 255 -15.63 8.61 -3.15
CA ILE A 255 -14.60 9.65 -3.37
C ILE A 255 -15.26 10.95 -3.89
N ALA A 256 -16.25 10.84 -4.76
CA ALA A 256 -16.97 11.97 -5.32
C ALA A 256 -18.04 12.56 -4.37
N SER A 257 -18.30 11.92 -3.23
CA SER A 257 -19.29 12.41 -2.25
C SER A 257 -18.88 13.79 -1.71
N PRO A 258 -19.80 14.76 -1.63
CA PRO A 258 -19.52 16.08 -1.08
C PRO A 258 -19.02 16.06 0.38
N GLY A 259 -19.30 15.00 1.12
CA GLY A 259 -18.90 14.84 2.53
C GLY A 259 -17.49 14.27 2.72
N PHE A 260 -16.88 13.65 1.71
CA PHE A 260 -15.53 13.08 1.84
C PHE A 260 -14.45 14.14 1.62
N SER A 261 -13.43 14.12 2.48
CA SER A 261 -12.21 14.92 2.35
C SER A 261 -11.01 14.06 2.72
N THR A 262 -10.07 13.90 1.80
CA THR A 262 -8.80 13.19 2.04
C THR A 262 -8.03 13.80 3.20
N ASP A 263 -7.96 15.12 3.30
CA ASP A 263 -7.26 15.84 4.38
C ASP A 263 -7.82 15.46 5.75
N ARG A 264 -9.15 15.53 5.91
CA ARG A 264 -9.82 15.16 7.17
C ARG A 264 -9.66 13.68 7.49
N PHE A 265 -9.74 12.82 6.47
CA PHE A 265 -9.57 11.39 6.66
C PHE A 265 -8.15 11.06 7.13
N VAL A 266 -7.11 11.58 6.45
CA VAL A 266 -5.70 11.36 6.81
C VAL A 266 -5.38 11.92 8.20
N SER A 267 -5.93 13.07 8.58
CA SER A 267 -5.77 13.63 9.94
C SER A 267 -6.38 12.71 11.01
N ARG A 268 -7.52 12.07 10.74
CA ARG A 268 -8.10 11.06 11.65
C ARG A 268 -7.29 9.77 11.70
N VAL A 269 -6.75 9.32 10.57
CA VAL A 269 -5.83 8.17 10.53
C VAL A 269 -4.56 8.47 11.35
N ALA A 270 -4.05 9.70 11.30
CA ALA A 270 -2.93 10.11 12.14
C ALA A 270 -3.25 10.01 13.63
N ALA A 271 -4.47 10.38 14.05
CA ALA A 271 -4.91 10.19 15.43
C ALA A 271 -4.96 8.68 15.81
N LEU A 272 -5.40 7.80 14.90
CA LEU A 272 -5.38 6.36 15.14
C LEU A 272 -3.95 5.82 15.26
N SER A 273 -3.01 6.35 14.46
CA SER A 273 -1.61 5.91 14.49
C SER A 273 -0.86 6.26 15.78
N SER A 274 -1.41 7.20 16.57
CA SER A 274 -0.89 7.52 17.91
C SER A 274 -1.23 6.46 18.96
N ASN A 275 -2.10 5.50 18.65
CA ASN A 275 -2.38 4.34 19.49
C ASN A 275 -1.54 3.13 19.03
N PRO A 276 -0.47 2.75 19.75
CA PRO A 276 0.42 1.65 19.35
C PRO A 276 -0.29 0.30 19.21
N ALA A 277 -1.39 0.08 19.95
CA ALA A 277 -2.15 -1.17 19.88
C ALA A 277 -2.82 -1.37 18.49
N LEU A 278 -3.11 -0.30 17.77
CA LEU A 278 -3.69 -0.36 16.43
C LEU A 278 -2.65 -0.67 15.36
N ARG A 279 -1.36 -0.39 15.62
CA ARG A 279 -0.25 -0.61 14.69
C ARG A 279 -0.51 -0.04 13.29
N VAL A 280 -1.01 1.18 13.24
CA VAL A 280 -1.12 1.96 12.00
C VAL A 280 0.22 2.65 11.77
N GLU A 281 1.00 2.14 10.83
CA GLU A 281 2.40 2.56 10.66
C GLU A 281 2.64 3.39 9.40
N GLY A 282 1.69 3.43 8.45
CA GLY A 282 1.88 4.20 7.23
C GLY A 282 0.62 4.39 6.40
N LEU A 283 0.78 5.12 5.30
CA LEU A 283 -0.25 5.34 4.30
C LEU A 283 0.12 4.65 2.98
N HIS A 284 -0.88 4.06 2.34
CA HIS A 284 -0.82 3.60 0.97
C HIS A 284 -1.78 4.45 0.12
N VAL A 285 -1.23 5.35 -0.68
CA VAL A 285 -2.02 6.35 -1.40
C VAL A 285 -2.33 5.87 -2.82
N PHE A 286 -3.59 5.66 -3.11
CA PHE A 286 -4.10 5.36 -4.44
C PHE A 286 -4.06 6.62 -5.30
N THR A 287 -3.08 6.72 -6.20
CA THR A 287 -2.83 7.94 -6.97
C THR A 287 -3.67 8.06 -8.24
N PHE A 288 -4.19 6.94 -8.73
CA PHE A 288 -4.85 6.87 -10.04
C PHE A 288 -3.98 7.51 -11.16
N ASN A 289 -2.66 7.35 -11.05
CA ASN A 289 -1.65 7.95 -11.95
C ASN A 289 -1.66 9.49 -12.02
N GLN A 290 -2.28 10.16 -11.03
CA GLN A 290 -2.26 11.63 -10.88
C GLN A 290 -1.17 12.06 -9.90
N VAL A 291 0.04 11.54 -10.07
CA VAL A 291 1.15 11.67 -9.10
C VAL A 291 1.53 13.11 -8.81
N GLU A 292 1.44 14.01 -9.77
CA GLU A 292 1.69 15.44 -9.60
C GLU A 292 0.71 16.09 -8.59
N VAL A 293 -0.58 15.82 -8.76
CA VAL A 293 -1.63 16.34 -7.87
C VAL A 293 -1.45 15.78 -6.45
N ILE A 294 -1.12 14.49 -6.36
CA ILE A 294 -0.90 13.83 -5.07
C ILE A 294 0.32 14.40 -4.35
N GLU A 295 1.44 14.60 -5.06
CA GLU A 295 2.64 15.15 -4.44
C GLU A 295 2.45 16.60 -4.01
N THR A 296 1.78 17.43 -4.82
CA THR A 296 1.41 18.80 -4.45
C THR A 296 0.54 18.80 -3.19
N TRP A 297 -0.43 17.90 -3.09
CA TRP A 297 -1.25 17.73 -1.91
C TRP A 297 -0.43 17.31 -0.68
N ARG A 298 0.46 16.32 -0.82
CA ARG A 298 1.29 15.82 0.28
C ARG A 298 2.20 16.91 0.83
N GLN A 299 2.85 17.68 -0.05
CA GLN A 299 3.72 18.79 0.37
C GLN A 299 2.92 19.88 1.11
N ARG A 300 1.75 20.28 0.60
CA ARG A 300 0.89 21.23 1.29
C ARG A 300 0.52 20.74 2.69
N MET A 301 0.10 19.48 2.84
CA MET A 301 -0.26 18.91 4.14
C MET A 301 0.93 18.88 5.11
N LEU A 302 2.13 18.60 4.63
CA LEU A 302 3.37 18.64 5.42
C LEU A 302 3.68 20.07 5.89
N ASP A 303 3.60 21.06 5.02
CA ASP A 303 3.84 22.48 5.35
C ASP A 303 2.83 22.99 6.39
N GLU A 304 1.55 22.63 6.27
CA GLU A 304 0.50 22.96 7.23
C GLU A 304 0.77 22.31 8.60
N ALA A 305 1.19 21.04 8.64
CA ALA A 305 1.53 20.35 9.89
C ALA A 305 2.74 20.96 10.59
N VAL A 306 3.80 21.30 9.85
CA VAL A 306 4.98 21.98 10.38
C VAL A 306 4.61 23.36 10.92
N SER A 307 3.82 24.14 10.17
CA SER A 307 3.35 25.48 10.58
C SER A 307 2.49 25.44 11.84
N ALA A 308 1.63 24.43 11.98
CA ALA A 308 0.81 24.25 13.18
C ALA A 308 1.67 23.91 14.41
N ARG A 309 2.70 23.08 14.24
CA ARG A 309 3.65 22.75 15.32
C ARG A 309 4.44 23.97 15.81
N THR A 310 4.84 24.85 14.90
CA THR A 310 5.59 26.07 15.24
C THR A 310 4.74 27.07 16.02
N ARG A 311 3.43 27.14 15.73
CA ARG A 311 2.48 28.02 16.45
C ARG A 311 2.08 27.51 17.84
N ALA A 312 2.26 26.21 18.10
CA ALA A 312 1.90 25.57 19.37
C ALA A 312 3.05 25.57 20.42
N ARG A 313 4.24 26.02 20.01
CA ARG A 313 5.42 26.23 20.87
C ARG A 313 5.53 27.68 21.29
#